data_068376303185ae1c8d239f51ba02d28b
#
_entry.id   068376303185ae1c8d239f51ba02d28b
#
_cell.length_a   1.000
_cell.length_b   1.000
_cell.length_c   1.000
_cell.angle_alpha   90.00
_cell.angle_beta   90.00
_cell.angle_gamma   90.00
#
_symmetry.space_group_name_H-M   'P 1'
#
loop_
_entity.id
_entity.type
_entity.pdbx_description
1 polymer ?
#
loop_
_entity_poly.entity_id
_entity_poly.type
_entity_poly.pdbx_seq_one_letter_code
_entity_poly.pdbx_strand_id
1 'polypeptide(L)'
;MTKVILNRRAFVAATAATVATPYFYTRASAQDRVLQVGVYNSAQGGLIKKEVLPAFEKEFGCKVLTTEGATLANLASLRATRDNPIYSVMSMDDVGVPQAKAEGLIDPLPMDEIPNLKNVFPRYLFEDNHGVGFSVSIAGLFINPQMTQPIQSYEEIFDPKYARKMLLNTPKNTQSVLMLIVASALATGKSLQEAQYMTDEGWTKLADLKPNVLTIYDGEAQVMMVAQGQASIGGIEYSKAIYPHTRKGIPLDMSFPKEGAFTGINGLALVKGAPQRELGLAWIDRLLSPEVQKMLAEATLSAPTVNGVEFSDDSLKYLAYPQEQMEELNLFTPDWNYIIPRRAAWLEKYNTTFS
;
A
#
# COMPACT_ATOMS: atom_id res chain seq x y z
N MET A 1 14.84 -90.52 39.66
CA MET A 1 15.92 -89.91 40.43
C MET A 1 16.90 -89.28 39.47
N THR A 2 16.98 -87.95 39.48
CA THR A 2 18.26 -87.24 39.18
C THR A 2 18.03 -85.75 39.40
N LYS A 3 18.80 -85.11 40.17
CA LYS A 3 18.76 -83.80 40.72
C LYS A 3 19.01 -82.73 39.65
N VAL A 4 18.23 -81.71 39.74
CA VAL A 4 18.45 -80.41 39.06
C VAL A 4 19.43 -79.59 39.88
N ILE A 5 20.50 -79.05 39.27
CA ILE A 5 21.40 -78.05 39.84
C ILE A 5 21.06 -76.70 39.19
N LEU A 6 20.62 -75.75 40.01
CA LEU A 6 20.52 -74.35 39.63
C LEU A 6 21.91 -73.71 39.52
N ASN A 7 22.09 -72.94 38.46
CA ASN A 7 23.22 -72.03 38.44
C ASN A 7 22.66 -70.58 38.22
N ARG A 8 22.96 -69.75 39.23
CA ARG A 8 22.67 -68.33 39.28
C ARG A 8 23.78 -67.61 38.48
N ARG A 9 23.38 -66.73 37.59
CA ARG A 9 23.96 -65.46 37.20
C ARG A 9 23.68 -65.22 35.75
N ALA A 10 22.60 -64.47 35.49
CA ALA A 10 22.50 -63.63 34.29
C ALA A 10 21.84 -62.34 34.70
N PHE A 11 22.63 -61.31 34.68
CA PHE A 11 22.34 -59.95 35.00
C PHE A 11 21.31 -59.41 33.99
N VAL A 12 20.22 -58.84 34.47
CA VAL A 12 19.20 -58.19 33.70
C VAL A 12 19.76 -56.88 33.16
N ALA A 13 19.96 -56.77 31.86
CA ALA A 13 20.09 -55.50 31.15
C ALA A 13 18.69 -55.19 30.51
N ALA A 14 17.89 -54.44 31.22
CA ALA A 14 16.65 -53.88 30.68
C ALA A 14 17.04 -52.70 29.77
N THR A 15 17.19 -52.94 28.50
CA THR A 15 17.20 -51.90 27.46
C THR A 15 15.76 -51.41 27.26
N ALA A 16 15.50 -50.23 27.75
CA ALA A 16 14.27 -49.50 27.42
C ALA A 16 14.29 -49.19 25.91
N ALA A 17 13.57 -49.97 25.13
CA ALA A 17 13.26 -49.63 23.76
C ALA A 17 12.23 -48.51 23.80
N THR A 18 12.70 -47.28 23.64
CA THR A 18 11.84 -46.15 23.27
C THR A 18 11.27 -46.47 21.91
N VAL A 19 9.99 -46.84 21.86
CA VAL A 19 9.20 -46.91 20.65
C VAL A 19 9.05 -45.47 20.20
N ALA A 20 9.93 -45.00 19.32
CA ALA A 20 9.71 -43.81 18.52
C ALA A 20 8.56 -44.16 17.58
N THR A 21 7.34 -43.80 17.96
CA THR A 21 6.22 -43.74 17.00
C THR A 21 6.64 -42.74 15.91
N PRO A 22 6.76 -43.18 14.68
CA PRO A 22 6.93 -42.21 13.60
C PRO A 22 5.65 -41.34 13.58
N TYR A 23 5.79 -40.07 13.91
CA TYR A 23 4.80 -39.10 13.57
C TYR A 23 4.71 -39.11 12.03
N PHE A 24 3.77 -39.87 11.53
CA PHE A 24 3.34 -39.71 10.16
C PHE A 24 2.66 -38.34 10.08
N TYR A 25 3.43 -37.33 9.73
CA TYR A 25 2.87 -36.17 9.06
C TYR A 25 2.21 -36.73 7.79
N THR A 26 0.92 -36.95 7.85
CA THR A 26 0.13 -37.09 6.62
C THR A 26 0.34 -35.79 5.87
N ARG A 27 1.19 -35.82 4.85
CA ARG A 27 1.24 -34.76 3.84
C ARG A 27 -0.19 -34.69 3.28
N ALA A 28 -0.99 -33.76 3.77
CA ALA A 28 -2.15 -33.32 3.01
C ALA A 28 -1.65 -33.07 1.59
N SER A 29 -2.33 -33.59 0.59
CA SER A 29 -1.88 -33.41 -0.79
C SER A 29 -1.80 -31.92 -1.06
N ALA A 30 -0.86 -31.48 -1.89
CA ALA A 30 -0.73 -30.05 -2.25
C ALA A 30 -2.04 -29.51 -2.84
N GLN A 31 -2.94 -30.38 -3.25
CA GLN A 31 -4.27 -30.08 -3.77
C GLN A 31 -5.26 -29.70 -2.65
N ASP A 32 -4.99 -30.08 -1.38
CA ASP A 32 -5.85 -29.78 -0.23
C ASP A 32 -5.47 -28.47 0.47
N ARG A 33 -4.34 -27.84 0.10
CA ARG A 33 -3.84 -26.60 0.70
C ARG A 33 -3.93 -25.47 -0.33
N VAL A 34 -5.13 -24.92 -0.48
CA VAL A 34 -5.38 -23.81 -1.42
C VAL A 34 -5.49 -22.50 -0.64
N LEU A 35 -4.49 -21.64 -0.84
CA LEU A 35 -4.50 -20.28 -0.32
C LEU A 35 -5.18 -19.36 -1.32
N GLN A 36 -6.26 -18.68 -0.93
CA GLN A 36 -6.89 -17.66 -1.77
C GLN A 36 -6.57 -16.26 -1.24
N VAL A 37 -6.04 -15.41 -2.12
CA VAL A 37 -5.63 -14.04 -1.79
C VAL A 37 -6.20 -13.02 -2.78
N GLY A 38 -6.56 -11.86 -2.28
CA GLY A 38 -6.85 -10.71 -3.13
C GLY A 38 -5.57 -9.94 -3.44
N VAL A 39 -5.37 -9.60 -4.71
CA VAL A 39 -4.24 -8.80 -5.18
C VAL A 39 -4.73 -7.59 -5.98
N TYR A 40 -3.86 -6.61 -6.19
CA TYR A 40 -4.22 -5.48 -7.05
C TYR A 40 -4.18 -5.86 -8.53
N ASN A 41 -5.16 -5.38 -9.28
CA ASN A 41 -5.10 -5.37 -10.75
C ASN A 41 -4.18 -4.23 -11.20
N SER A 42 -2.87 -4.46 -11.13
CA SER A 42 -1.83 -3.47 -11.41
C SER A 42 -0.51 -4.15 -11.79
N ALA A 43 0.47 -3.36 -12.24
CA ALA A 43 1.83 -3.85 -12.50
C ALA A 43 2.43 -4.57 -11.28
N GLN A 44 2.19 -4.05 -10.08
CA GLN A 44 2.64 -4.66 -8.82
C GLN A 44 2.00 -6.04 -8.59
N GLY A 45 0.67 -6.15 -8.76
CA GLY A 45 -0.03 -7.43 -8.64
C GLY A 45 0.43 -8.44 -9.71
N GLY A 46 0.68 -7.98 -10.94
CA GLY A 46 1.26 -8.79 -12.01
C GLY A 46 2.64 -9.34 -11.65
N LEU A 47 3.49 -8.51 -11.03
CA LEU A 47 4.82 -8.91 -10.60
C LEU A 47 4.76 -9.93 -9.44
N ILE A 48 3.89 -9.71 -8.46
CA ILE A 48 3.65 -10.67 -7.37
C ILE A 48 3.23 -12.04 -7.92
N LYS A 49 2.31 -12.06 -8.87
CA LYS A 49 1.87 -13.32 -9.50
C LYS A 49 2.98 -14.01 -10.28
N LYS A 50 3.83 -13.24 -10.95
CA LYS A 50 4.90 -13.79 -11.80
C LYS A 50 6.09 -14.29 -10.99
N GLU A 51 6.54 -13.52 -10.00
CA GLU A 51 7.82 -13.76 -9.34
C GLU A 51 7.67 -14.36 -7.93
N VAL A 52 6.68 -13.89 -7.14
CA VAL A 52 6.53 -14.32 -5.74
C VAL A 52 5.73 -15.59 -5.61
N LEU A 53 4.59 -15.67 -6.32
CA LEU A 53 3.62 -16.76 -6.19
C LEU A 53 4.24 -18.14 -6.49
N PRO A 54 4.98 -18.37 -7.59
CA PRO A 54 5.53 -19.69 -7.89
C PRO A 54 6.56 -20.16 -6.85
N ALA A 55 7.36 -19.24 -6.33
CA ALA A 55 8.33 -19.55 -5.27
C ALA A 55 7.62 -19.92 -3.96
N PHE A 56 6.57 -19.19 -3.61
CA PHE A 56 5.76 -19.47 -2.43
C PHE A 56 5.04 -20.83 -2.52
N GLU A 57 4.40 -21.14 -3.66
CA GLU A 57 3.76 -22.46 -3.89
C GLU A 57 4.74 -23.60 -3.70
N LYS A 58 5.94 -23.46 -4.25
CA LYS A 58 7.01 -24.47 -4.14
C LYS A 58 7.47 -24.65 -2.70
N GLU A 59 7.68 -23.55 -1.97
CA GLU A 59 8.19 -23.57 -0.60
C GLU A 59 7.18 -24.17 0.38
N PHE A 60 5.93 -23.76 0.29
CA PHE A 60 4.88 -24.16 1.23
C PHE A 60 4.10 -25.39 0.79
N GLY A 61 4.35 -25.95 -0.41
CA GLY A 61 3.63 -27.11 -0.95
C GLY A 61 2.13 -26.87 -1.00
N CYS A 62 1.72 -25.73 -1.53
CA CYS A 62 0.32 -25.28 -1.63
C CYS A 62 0.02 -24.78 -3.03
N LYS A 63 -1.27 -24.50 -3.30
CA LYS A 63 -1.71 -23.74 -4.47
C LYS A 63 -2.19 -22.36 -4.05
N VAL A 64 -1.79 -21.31 -4.78
CA VAL A 64 -2.27 -19.94 -4.53
C VAL A 64 -3.23 -19.52 -5.64
N LEU A 65 -4.45 -19.15 -5.27
CA LEU A 65 -5.43 -18.55 -6.15
C LEU A 65 -5.51 -17.05 -5.89
N THR A 66 -5.48 -16.26 -6.94
CA THR A 66 -5.56 -14.80 -6.85
C THR A 66 -6.87 -14.27 -7.41
N THR A 67 -7.50 -13.36 -6.68
CA THR A 67 -8.58 -12.51 -7.18
C THR A 67 -8.02 -11.10 -7.37
N GLU A 68 -8.17 -10.57 -8.58
CA GLU A 68 -7.64 -9.25 -8.93
C GLU A 68 -8.70 -8.16 -8.82
N GLY A 69 -8.37 -7.09 -8.13
CA GLY A 69 -9.28 -5.95 -7.99
C GLY A 69 -8.58 -4.67 -7.50
N ALA A 70 -9.23 -3.53 -7.72
CA ALA A 70 -8.90 -2.32 -6.96
C ALA A 70 -9.51 -2.43 -5.55
N THR A 71 -9.09 -1.57 -4.63
CA THR A 71 -9.49 -1.59 -3.22
C THR A 71 -10.99 -1.76 -3.00
N LEU A 72 -11.84 -0.99 -3.70
CA LEU A 72 -13.30 -1.08 -3.52
C LEU A 72 -13.87 -2.41 -4.01
N ALA A 73 -13.30 -3.01 -5.08
CA ALA A 73 -13.70 -4.33 -5.56
C ALA A 73 -13.27 -5.42 -4.58
N ASN A 74 -12.06 -5.32 -4.04
CA ASN A 74 -11.54 -6.23 -3.02
C ASN A 74 -12.38 -6.15 -1.73
N LEU A 75 -12.73 -4.95 -1.29
CA LEU A 75 -13.63 -4.75 -0.15
C LEU A 75 -15.04 -5.32 -0.41
N ALA A 76 -15.59 -5.15 -1.61
CA ALA A 76 -16.86 -5.75 -2.00
C ALA A 76 -16.79 -7.29 -1.99
N SER A 77 -15.68 -7.89 -2.41
CA SER A 77 -15.45 -9.33 -2.34
C SER A 77 -15.44 -9.86 -0.89
N LEU A 78 -14.83 -9.11 0.04
CA LEU A 78 -14.88 -9.46 1.46
C LEU A 78 -16.31 -9.40 2.02
N ARG A 79 -17.05 -8.35 1.68
CA ARG A 79 -18.47 -8.22 2.10
C ARG A 79 -19.33 -9.38 1.59
N ALA A 80 -19.12 -9.77 0.32
CA ALA A 80 -19.88 -10.86 -0.32
C ALA A 80 -19.58 -12.23 0.29
N THR A 81 -18.41 -12.41 0.89
CA THR A 81 -17.98 -13.70 1.48
C THR A 81 -17.89 -13.66 3.01
N ARG A 82 -18.49 -12.65 3.64
CA ARG A 82 -18.41 -12.42 5.11
C ARG A 82 -18.81 -13.65 5.94
N ASP A 83 -19.91 -14.29 5.57
CA ASP A 83 -20.48 -15.41 6.34
C ASP A 83 -19.81 -16.76 6.03
N ASN A 84 -19.09 -16.84 4.92
CA ASN A 84 -18.28 -17.99 4.52
C ASN A 84 -17.01 -17.50 3.83
N PRO A 85 -16.00 -17.07 4.60
CA PRO A 85 -14.77 -16.52 4.07
C PRO A 85 -14.03 -17.51 3.18
N ILE A 86 -13.64 -17.07 2.00
CA ILE A 86 -12.84 -17.85 1.06
C ILE A 86 -11.41 -17.29 0.94
N TYR A 87 -11.22 -16.03 1.25
CA TYR A 87 -9.91 -15.37 1.23
C TYR A 87 -9.20 -15.53 2.57
N SER A 88 -7.88 -15.65 2.53
CA SER A 88 -7.04 -15.59 3.74
C SER A 88 -6.36 -14.23 3.90
N VAL A 89 -5.97 -13.62 2.78
CA VAL A 89 -5.35 -12.28 2.77
C VAL A 89 -6.02 -11.43 1.69
N MET A 90 -6.24 -10.16 2.00
CA MET A 90 -6.75 -9.20 1.04
C MET A 90 -5.83 -8.00 0.93
N SER A 91 -5.46 -7.64 -0.31
CA SER A 91 -4.78 -6.37 -0.60
C SER A 91 -5.80 -5.24 -0.68
N MET A 92 -5.61 -4.22 0.16
CA MET A 92 -6.40 -2.99 0.17
C MET A 92 -5.49 -1.84 0.57
N ASP A 93 -5.72 -0.65 0.01
CA ASP A 93 -4.97 0.55 0.37
C ASP A 93 -5.40 1.15 1.72
N ASP A 94 -4.78 2.25 2.08
CA ASP A 94 -5.08 3.03 3.28
C ASP A 94 -6.51 3.61 3.32
N VAL A 95 -7.25 3.55 2.21
CA VAL A 95 -8.69 3.84 2.16
C VAL A 95 -9.53 2.61 2.53
N GLY A 96 -9.12 1.42 2.13
CA GLY A 96 -9.91 0.20 2.26
C GLY A 96 -9.70 -0.53 3.58
N VAL A 97 -8.48 -0.57 4.11
CA VAL A 97 -8.18 -1.28 5.37
C VAL A 97 -8.99 -0.72 6.55
N PRO A 98 -9.09 0.60 6.76
CA PRO A 98 -9.92 1.15 7.82
C PRO A 98 -11.41 0.80 7.68
N GLN A 99 -11.93 0.79 6.45
CA GLN A 99 -13.32 0.37 6.20
C GLN A 99 -13.54 -1.10 6.52
N ALA A 100 -12.63 -1.98 6.08
CA ALA A 100 -12.70 -3.41 6.37
C ALA A 100 -12.63 -3.69 7.88
N LYS A 101 -11.79 -2.94 8.63
CA LYS A 101 -11.73 -2.98 10.10
C LYS A 101 -13.07 -2.58 10.72
N ALA A 102 -13.60 -1.42 10.34
CA ALA A 102 -14.86 -0.89 10.88
C ALA A 102 -16.05 -1.84 10.64
N GLU A 103 -16.02 -2.57 9.52
CA GLU A 103 -17.05 -3.57 9.18
C GLU A 103 -16.79 -4.96 9.78
N GLY A 104 -15.68 -5.15 10.49
CA GLY A 104 -15.32 -6.42 11.12
C GLY A 104 -15.04 -7.55 10.11
N LEU A 105 -14.42 -7.21 8.94
CA LEU A 105 -14.10 -8.13 7.86
C LEU A 105 -12.66 -8.68 7.95
N ILE A 106 -11.84 -8.09 8.79
CA ILE A 106 -10.43 -8.43 8.96
C ILE A 106 -10.08 -8.56 10.43
N ASP A 107 -9.08 -9.35 10.72
CA ASP A 107 -8.55 -9.57 12.07
C ASP A 107 -7.21 -8.82 12.26
N PRO A 108 -6.84 -8.49 13.50
CA PRO A 108 -5.53 -7.93 13.78
C PRO A 108 -4.43 -8.95 13.44
N LEU A 109 -3.31 -8.45 12.93
CA LEU A 109 -2.14 -9.27 12.64
C LEU A 109 -1.46 -9.71 13.94
N PRO A 110 -1.15 -11.00 14.09
CA PRO A 110 -0.41 -11.51 15.23
C PRO A 110 1.08 -11.16 15.05
N MET A 111 1.54 -10.14 15.75
CA MET A 111 2.88 -9.57 15.58
C MET A 111 4.02 -10.60 15.74
N ASP A 112 3.82 -11.57 16.62
CA ASP A 112 4.83 -12.60 16.92
C ASP A 112 4.85 -13.74 15.88
N GLU A 113 3.80 -13.87 15.08
CA GLU A 113 3.68 -14.94 14.07
C GLU A 113 4.15 -14.50 12.67
N ILE A 114 4.50 -13.24 12.48
CA ILE A 114 4.96 -12.66 11.19
C ILE A 114 6.34 -12.03 11.41
N PRO A 115 7.44 -12.76 11.20
CA PRO A 115 8.79 -12.33 11.56
C PRO A 115 9.23 -10.98 10.95
N ASN A 116 8.81 -10.69 9.71
CA ASN A 116 9.21 -9.47 9.02
C ASN A 116 8.44 -8.21 9.49
N LEU A 117 7.36 -8.35 10.29
CA LEU A 117 6.67 -7.18 10.87
C LEU A 117 7.58 -6.32 11.75
N LYS A 118 8.57 -6.92 12.42
CA LYS A 118 9.57 -6.18 13.22
C LYS A 118 10.40 -5.18 12.41
N ASN A 119 10.51 -5.40 11.11
CA ASN A 119 11.25 -4.54 10.20
C ASN A 119 10.40 -3.44 9.58
N VAL A 120 9.07 -3.49 9.74
CA VAL A 120 8.14 -2.52 9.18
C VAL A 120 8.27 -1.20 9.95
N PHE A 121 8.34 -0.09 9.23
CA PHE A 121 8.26 1.24 9.86
C PHE A 121 6.89 1.41 10.54
N PRO A 122 6.83 1.83 11.83
CA PRO A 122 5.59 1.89 12.60
C PRO A 122 4.45 2.65 11.91
N ARG A 123 4.78 3.68 11.12
CA ARG A 123 3.81 4.46 10.36
C ARG A 123 3.05 3.69 9.28
N TYR A 124 3.50 2.49 8.91
CA TYR A 124 2.86 1.62 7.92
C TYR A 124 2.11 0.43 8.54
N LEU A 125 2.04 0.36 9.86
CA LEU A 125 1.09 -0.50 10.56
C LEU A 125 -0.25 0.23 10.66
N PHE A 126 -1.31 -0.42 10.20
CA PHE A 126 -2.64 0.16 10.34
C PHE A 126 -3.13 0.06 11.78
N GLU A 127 -4.09 0.90 12.13
CA GLU A 127 -4.61 1.04 13.48
C GLU A 127 -4.96 -0.32 14.13
N ASP A 128 -4.54 -0.53 15.37
CA ASP A 128 -4.68 -1.77 16.15
C ASP A 128 -4.15 -3.01 15.40
N ASN A 129 -3.13 -2.84 14.56
CA ASN A 129 -2.51 -3.88 13.75
C ASN A 129 -3.47 -4.59 12.77
N HIS A 130 -4.57 -3.96 12.35
CA HIS A 130 -5.54 -4.55 11.41
C HIS A 130 -5.06 -4.55 9.95
N GLY A 131 -3.78 -4.59 9.74
CA GLY A 131 -3.11 -4.69 8.45
C GLY A 131 -1.75 -4.04 8.48
N VAL A 132 -1.03 -4.20 7.39
CA VAL A 132 0.32 -3.69 7.21
C VAL A 132 0.51 -3.18 5.78
N GLY A 133 1.13 -2.02 5.63
CA GLY A 133 1.60 -1.54 4.35
C GLY A 133 2.73 -2.43 3.82
N PHE A 134 2.72 -2.74 2.54
CA PHE A 134 3.81 -3.47 1.89
C PHE A 134 4.43 -2.72 0.70
N SER A 135 3.89 -1.56 0.38
CA SER A 135 4.42 -0.66 -0.64
C SER A 135 3.82 0.72 -0.43
N VAL A 136 4.62 1.76 -0.59
CA VAL A 136 4.18 3.15 -0.44
C VAL A 136 4.60 3.99 -1.63
N SER A 137 3.65 4.76 -2.17
CA SER A 137 3.92 5.83 -3.12
C SER A 137 3.77 7.17 -2.43
N ILE A 138 4.58 8.15 -2.82
CA ILE A 138 4.39 9.53 -2.40
C ILE A 138 3.52 10.26 -3.41
N ALA A 139 2.67 11.17 -2.93
CA ALA A 139 1.86 12.01 -3.79
C ALA A 139 2.20 13.48 -3.58
N GLY A 140 2.34 14.18 -4.69
CA GLY A 140 2.65 15.59 -4.78
C GLY A 140 2.23 16.14 -6.14
N LEU A 141 2.56 17.38 -6.44
CA LEU A 141 2.38 17.93 -7.76
C LEU A 141 3.32 17.25 -8.75
N PHE A 142 2.93 17.20 -10.01
CA PHE A 142 3.88 16.85 -11.07
C PHE A 142 3.99 18.00 -12.09
N ILE A 143 5.14 18.12 -12.70
CA ILE A 143 5.50 19.27 -13.56
C ILE A 143 6.14 18.82 -14.86
N ASN A 144 6.14 19.71 -15.84
CA ASN A 144 7.08 19.65 -16.94
C ASN A 144 8.31 20.51 -16.60
N PRO A 145 9.49 19.90 -16.34
CA PRO A 145 10.69 20.64 -15.93
C PRO A 145 11.27 21.54 -17.03
N GLN A 146 10.80 21.42 -18.28
CA GLN A 146 11.16 22.34 -19.37
C GLN A 146 10.31 23.62 -19.34
N MET A 147 9.20 23.66 -18.62
CA MET A 147 8.25 24.76 -18.58
C MET A 147 8.20 25.47 -17.24
N THR A 148 8.52 24.80 -16.15
CA THR A 148 8.51 25.39 -14.81
C THR A 148 9.58 24.73 -13.92
N GLN A 149 10.04 25.49 -12.93
CA GLN A 149 10.89 24.96 -11.87
C GLN A 149 10.04 24.15 -10.85
N PRO A 150 10.66 23.29 -10.04
CA PRO A 150 9.99 22.63 -8.95
C PRO A 150 9.27 23.64 -8.03
N ILE A 151 8.01 23.37 -7.75
CA ILE A 151 7.16 24.21 -6.89
C ILE A 151 7.61 24.06 -5.43
N GLN A 152 8.01 25.14 -4.80
CA GLN A 152 8.56 25.13 -3.46
C GLN A 152 7.49 25.27 -2.36
N SER A 153 6.35 25.87 -2.70
CA SER A 153 5.19 26.02 -1.82
C SER A 153 3.91 25.83 -2.62
N TYR A 154 2.92 25.17 -2.06
CA TYR A 154 1.61 25.05 -2.70
C TYR A 154 0.94 26.42 -2.96
N GLU A 155 1.32 27.49 -2.25
CA GLU A 155 0.81 28.84 -2.54
C GLU A 155 1.18 29.29 -3.96
N GLU A 156 2.33 28.83 -4.50
CA GLU A 156 2.78 29.25 -5.85
C GLU A 156 1.83 28.85 -6.97
N ILE A 157 1.06 27.74 -6.81
CA ILE A 157 0.15 27.30 -7.87
C ILE A 157 -1.05 28.26 -8.07
N PHE A 158 -1.26 29.20 -7.15
CA PHE A 158 -2.28 30.25 -7.25
C PHE A 158 -1.79 31.50 -7.99
N ASP A 159 -0.49 31.59 -8.31
CA ASP A 159 0.09 32.71 -9.05
C ASP A 159 -0.57 32.81 -10.46
N PRO A 160 -1.00 34.00 -10.91
CA PRO A 160 -1.55 34.23 -12.23
C PRO A 160 -0.64 33.85 -13.41
N LYS A 161 0.67 33.70 -13.19
CA LYS A 161 1.60 33.20 -14.22
C LYS A 161 1.22 31.79 -14.71
N TYR A 162 0.47 31.03 -13.92
CA TYR A 162 -0.02 29.69 -14.25
C TYR A 162 -1.44 29.70 -14.83
N ALA A 163 -1.99 30.86 -15.21
CA ALA A 163 -3.31 30.95 -15.81
C ALA A 163 -3.48 29.96 -16.97
N ARG A 164 -4.46 29.05 -16.84
CA ARG A 164 -4.77 27.94 -17.75
C ARG A 164 -3.56 27.02 -18.08
N LYS A 165 -2.69 26.78 -17.10
CA LYS A 165 -1.51 25.94 -17.23
C LYS A 165 -1.48 24.78 -16.24
N MET A 166 -2.55 24.56 -15.49
CA MET A 166 -2.66 23.51 -14.47
C MET A 166 -3.74 22.51 -14.81
N LEU A 167 -3.47 21.23 -14.54
CA LEU A 167 -4.47 20.17 -14.52
C LEU A 167 -4.91 19.91 -13.08
N LEU A 168 -6.18 19.61 -12.86
CA LEU A 168 -6.69 19.10 -11.58
C LEU A 168 -7.28 17.71 -11.74
N ASN A 169 -7.20 16.91 -10.69
CA ASN A 169 -7.79 15.58 -10.65
C ASN A 169 -9.32 15.66 -10.64
N THR A 170 -9.95 14.69 -11.30
CA THR A 170 -11.40 14.50 -11.17
C THR A 170 -11.76 14.23 -9.69
N PRO A 171 -12.92 14.72 -9.22
CA PRO A 171 -13.37 14.47 -7.86
C PRO A 171 -13.66 12.99 -7.56
N LYS A 172 -13.72 12.12 -8.58
CA LYS A 172 -13.84 10.67 -8.41
C LYS A 172 -12.60 10.04 -7.79
N ASN A 173 -11.43 10.66 -7.99
CA ASN A 173 -10.16 10.17 -7.49
C ASN A 173 -9.88 10.70 -6.07
N THR A 174 -9.12 9.97 -5.28
CA THR A 174 -8.73 10.38 -3.92
C THR A 174 -7.84 11.62 -3.94
N GLN A 175 -7.06 11.84 -5.00
CA GLN A 175 -6.15 12.96 -5.15
C GLN A 175 -6.86 14.34 -5.12
N SER A 176 -8.14 14.41 -5.52
CA SER A 176 -8.92 15.66 -5.41
C SER A 176 -9.13 16.10 -3.96
N VAL A 177 -9.26 15.14 -3.05
CA VAL A 177 -9.36 15.40 -1.60
C VAL A 177 -8.04 15.93 -1.06
N LEU A 178 -6.91 15.42 -1.55
CA LEU A 178 -5.59 15.90 -1.13
C LEU A 178 -5.39 17.38 -1.49
N MET A 179 -5.88 17.81 -2.67
CA MET A 179 -5.85 19.23 -3.05
C MET A 179 -6.76 20.09 -2.17
N LEU A 180 -7.91 19.57 -1.71
CA LEU A 180 -8.75 20.28 -0.74
C LEU A 180 -8.03 20.45 0.61
N ILE A 181 -7.30 19.43 1.07
CA ILE A 181 -6.50 19.53 2.31
C ILE A 181 -5.41 20.60 2.16
N VAL A 182 -4.74 20.65 1.00
CA VAL A 182 -3.77 21.70 0.68
C VAL A 182 -4.41 23.07 0.76
N ALA A 183 -5.54 23.26 0.08
CA ALA A 183 -6.26 24.54 0.11
C ALA A 183 -6.70 24.93 1.52
N SER A 184 -7.10 23.96 2.35
CA SER A 184 -7.44 24.18 3.76
C SER A 184 -6.22 24.63 4.58
N ALA A 185 -5.06 24.00 4.35
CA ALA A 185 -3.82 24.37 5.03
C ALA A 185 -3.40 25.80 4.68
N LEU A 186 -3.48 26.18 3.42
CA LEU A 186 -3.17 27.54 2.97
C LEU A 186 -4.16 28.58 3.51
N ALA A 187 -5.46 28.25 3.56
CA ALA A 187 -6.48 29.14 4.08
C ALA A 187 -6.37 29.39 5.59
N THR A 188 -5.95 28.37 6.34
CA THR A 188 -5.91 28.41 7.81
C THR A 188 -4.53 28.69 8.38
N GLY A 189 -3.46 28.56 7.58
CA GLY A 189 -2.07 28.62 8.03
C GLY A 189 -1.68 27.43 8.94
N LYS A 190 -2.44 26.31 8.87
CA LYS A 190 -2.20 25.11 9.65
C LYS A 190 -1.42 24.07 8.85
N SER A 191 -0.85 23.08 9.56
CA SER A 191 -0.26 21.90 8.91
C SER A 191 -1.31 21.13 8.09
N LEU A 192 -0.87 20.33 7.10
CA LEU A 192 -1.76 19.44 6.34
C LEU A 192 -2.54 18.51 7.29
N GLN A 193 -1.86 18.05 8.35
CA GLN A 193 -2.44 17.15 9.35
C GLN A 193 -3.58 17.78 10.14
N GLU A 194 -3.48 19.04 10.51
CA GLU A 194 -4.55 19.78 11.21
C GLU A 194 -5.64 20.23 10.23
N ALA A 195 -5.23 20.72 9.05
CA ALA A 195 -6.12 21.32 8.07
C ALA A 195 -7.09 20.35 7.41
N GLN A 196 -6.78 19.04 7.41
CA GLN A 196 -7.71 18.03 6.88
C GLN A 196 -9.09 18.05 7.60
N TYR A 197 -9.14 18.56 8.83
CA TYR A 197 -10.38 18.69 9.60
C TYR A 197 -11.05 20.07 9.46
N MET A 198 -10.43 21.00 8.68
CA MET A 198 -10.84 22.39 8.52
C MET A 198 -11.17 22.69 7.04
N THR A 199 -11.92 21.80 6.42
CA THR A 199 -12.15 21.86 4.97
C THR A 199 -13.15 22.94 4.54
N ASP A 200 -13.93 23.50 5.46
CA ASP A 200 -14.88 24.56 5.12
C ASP A 200 -14.16 25.83 4.65
N GLU A 201 -13.04 26.17 5.26
CA GLU A 201 -12.17 27.29 4.88
C GLU A 201 -11.45 27.01 3.54
N GLY A 202 -11.12 25.75 3.31
CA GLY A 202 -10.40 25.31 2.11
C GLY A 202 -11.18 25.46 0.80
N TRP A 203 -12.50 25.39 0.83
CA TRP A 203 -13.30 25.48 -0.40
C TRP A 203 -13.19 26.82 -1.12
N THR A 204 -13.15 27.93 -0.37
CA THR A 204 -12.95 29.25 -0.97
C THR A 204 -11.57 29.37 -1.60
N LYS A 205 -10.53 28.95 -0.85
CA LYS A 205 -9.15 28.94 -1.36
C LYS A 205 -9.00 28.01 -2.57
N LEU A 206 -9.64 26.83 -2.58
CA LEU A 206 -9.61 25.91 -3.70
C LEU A 206 -10.27 26.54 -4.96
N ALA A 207 -11.33 27.31 -4.79
CA ALA A 207 -11.98 28.00 -5.91
C ALA A 207 -11.08 29.06 -6.56
N ASP A 208 -10.13 29.64 -5.83
CA ASP A 208 -9.16 30.60 -6.37
C ASP A 208 -8.23 29.97 -7.41
N LEU A 209 -8.14 28.64 -7.51
CA LEU A 209 -7.41 27.95 -8.57
C LEU A 209 -8.11 28.00 -9.94
N LYS A 210 -9.39 28.29 -10.02
CA LYS A 210 -10.17 28.26 -11.29
C LYS A 210 -9.46 28.95 -12.46
N PRO A 211 -8.90 30.16 -12.34
CA PRO A 211 -8.22 30.82 -13.45
C PRO A 211 -7.00 30.05 -13.97
N ASN A 212 -6.35 29.28 -13.11
CA ASN A 212 -5.13 28.55 -13.43
C ASN A 212 -5.42 27.16 -14.01
N VAL A 213 -6.63 26.64 -13.82
CA VAL A 213 -7.03 25.31 -14.30
C VAL A 213 -7.27 25.33 -15.81
N LEU A 214 -6.51 24.51 -16.54
CA LEU A 214 -6.72 24.24 -17.96
C LEU A 214 -7.88 23.24 -18.13
N THR A 215 -7.84 22.14 -17.41
CA THR A 215 -8.88 21.10 -17.43
C THR A 215 -8.79 20.22 -16.20
N ILE A 216 -9.89 19.51 -15.93
CA ILE A 216 -9.99 18.45 -14.93
C ILE A 216 -9.78 17.12 -15.66
N TYR A 217 -8.91 16.25 -15.15
CA TYR A 217 -8.53 15.01 -15.81
C TYR A 217 -8.91 13.76 -15.00
N ASP A 218 -9.11 12.65 -15.70
CA ASP A 218 -9.62 11.38 -15.15
C ASP A 218 -8.75 10.17 -15.57
N GLY A 219 -7.46 10.33 -15.77
CA GLY A 219 -6.63 9.18 -16.09
C GLY A 219 -5.23 9.53 -16.61
N GLU A 220 -4.43 8.49 -16.79
CA GLU A 220 -3.01 8.60 -17.16
C GLU A 220 -2.78 9.31 -18.52
N ALA A 221 -3.75 9.23 -19.45
CA ALA A 221 -3.62 9.92 -20.74
C ALA A 221 -3.42 11.43 -20.59
N GLN A 222 -4.04 12.04 -19.57
CA GLN A 222 -3.90 13.46 -19.33
C GLN A 222 -2.57 13.84 -18.65
N VAL A 223 -1.90 12.91 -17.98
CA VAL A 223 -0.53 13.13 -17.49
C VAL A 223 0.38 13.52 -18.65
N MET A 224 0.18 12.92 -19.81
CA MET A 224 0.94 13.23 -21.02
C MET A 224 0.67 14.65 -21.56
N MET A 225 -0.42 15.32 -21.20
CA MET A 225 -0.65 16.72 -21.55
C MET A 225 0.41 17.63 -20.92
N VAL A 226 0.87 17.32 -19.72
CA VAL A 226 1.98 18.04 -19.05
C VAL A 226 3.28 17.74 -19.77
N ALA A 227 3.58 16.48 -20.07
CA ALA A 227 4.77 16.10 -20.83
C ALA A 227 4.86 16.79 -22.20
N GLN A 228 3.72 16.95 -22.87
CA GLN A 228 3.61 17.58 -24.19
C GLN A 228 3.58 19.12 -24.15
N GLY A 229 3.65 19.71 -22.96
CA GLY A 229 3.68 21.16 -22.78
C GLY A 229 2.31 21.85 -22.94
N GLN A 230 1.20 21.11 -22.93
CA GLN A 230 -0.15 21.69 -22.93
C GLN A 230 -0.51 22.32 -21.57
N ALA A 231 0.05 21.78 -20.50
CA ALA A 231 0.04 22.34 -19.15
C ALA A 231 1.45 22.29 -18.56
N SER A 232 1.76 23.17 -17.62
CA SER A 232 3.06 23.20 -16.93
C SER A 232 3.04 22.35 -15.65
N ILE A 233 1.87 22.25 -15.00
CA ILE A 233 1.67 21.64 -13.67
C ILE A 233 0.50 20.69 -13.78
N GLY A 234 0.68 19.48 -13.23
CA GLY A 234 -0.40 18.59 -12.92
C GLY A 234 -0.83 18.73 -11.45
N GLY A 235 -2.04 18.32 -11.14
CA GLY A 235 -2.54 18.21 -9.76
C GLY A 235 -1.75 17.18 -8.95
N ILE A 236 -2.23 16.89 -7.75
CA ILE A 236 -1.56 15.90 -6.92
C ILE A 236 -1.69 14.52 -7.56
N GLU A 237 -0.55 13.85 -7.77
CA GLU A 237 -0.49 12.51 -8.34
C GLU A 237 0.53 11.64 -7.59
N TYR A 238 0.34 10.33 -7.65
CA TYR A 238 1.27 9.39 -7.04
C TYR A 238 2.54 9.21 -7.88
N SER A 239 3.67 9.17 -7.21
CA SER A 239 5.01 9.03 -7.83
C SER A 239 5.11 7.83 -8.77
N LYS A 240 4.43 6.72 -8.45
CA LYS A 240 4.37 5.52 -9.31
C LYS A 240 3.72 5.74 -10.68
N ALA A 241 2.91 6.80 -10.83
CA ALA A 241 2.31 7.17 -12.11
C ALA A 241 3.23 8.10 -12.94
N ILE A 242 4.13 8.82 -12.30
CA ILE A 242 4.98 9.83 -12.92
C ILE A 242 6.41 9.32 -13.17
N TYR A 243 7.08 8.80 -12.17
CA TYR A 243 8.48 8.39 -12.23
C TYR A 243 8.84 7.34 -13.30
N PRO A 244 7.94 6.38 -13.66
CA PRO A 244 8.23 5.51 -14.81
C PRO A 244 8.39 6.26 -16.13
N HIS A 245 7.77 7.42 -16.29
CA HIS A 245 7.94 8.31 -17.44
C HIS A 245 9.23 9.12 -17.33
N THR A 246 9.50 9.71 -16.17
CA THR A 246 10.73 10.45 -15.87
C THR A 246 11.95 9.57 -16.15
N ARG A 247 11.96 8.33 -15.67
CA ARG A 247 13.04 7.35 -15.88
C ARG A 247 13.28 7.00 -17.36
N LYS A 248 12.26 7.15 -18.20
CA LYS A 248 12.37 6.99 -19.67
C LYS A 248 12.76 8.26 -20.40
N GLY A 249 13.08 9.34 -19.69
CA GLY A 249 13.46 10.63 -20.27
C GLY A 249 12.29 11.47 -20.79
N ILE A 250 11.05 11.11 -20.44
CA ILE A 250 9.89 11.95 -20.76
C ILE A 250 9.93 13.17 -19.83
N PRO A 251 9.65 14.40 -20.32
CA PRO A 251 9.76 15.62 -19.52
C PRO A 251 8.64 15.76 -18.50
N LEU A 252 8.67 14.89 -17.52
CA LEU A 252 7.82 14.86 -16.34
C LEU A 252 8.69 14.69 -15.10
N ASP A 253 8.35 15.36 -14.03
CA ASP A 253 8.96 15.16 -12.73
C ASP A 253 7.96 15.43 -11.61
N MET A 254 8.26 14.94 -10.41
CA MET A 254 7.49 15.23 -9.21
C MET A 254 7.96 16.53 -8.56
N SER A 255 7.06 17.20 -7.88
CA SER A 255 7.36 18.37 -7.08
C SER A 255 6.68 18.26 -5.72
N PHE A 256 7.47 18.36 -4.65
CA PHE A 256 7.03 18.21 -3.27
C PHE A 256 7.22 19.54 -2.54
N PRO A 257 6.18 20.36 -2.44
CA PRO A 257 6.24 21.63 -1.71
C PRO A 257 6.53 21.44 -0.22
N LYS A 258 7.11 22.48 0.39
CA LYS A 258 7.57 22.47 1.81
C LYS A 258 6.48 22.14 2.82
N GLU A 259 5.22 22.37 2.52
CA GLU A 259 4.09 22.05 3.39
C GLU A 259 3.92 20.55 3.58
N GLY A 260 4.50 19.72 2.69
CA GLY A 260 4.55 18.28 2.79
C GLY A 260 3.98 17.55 1.58
N ALA A 261 4.25 16.26 1.55
CA ALA A 261 3.75 15.31 0.56
C ALA A 261 2.81 14.31 1.22
N PHE A 262 1.97 13.65 0.42
CA PHE A 262 1.04 12.65 0.91
C PHE A 262 1.54 11.24 0.67
N THR A 263 1.09 10.29 1.48
CA THR A 263 1.33 8.87 1.23
C THR A 263 0.14 8.22 0.54
N GLY A 264 0.43 7.20 -0.27
CA GLY A 264 -0.54 6.22 -0.73
C GLY A 264 -0.01 4.83 -0.39
N ILE A 265 -0.60 4.18 0.59
CA ILE A 265 -0.11 2.93 1.17
C ILE A 265 -0.90 1.77 0.58
N ASN A 266 -0.22 0.85 -0.10
CA ASN A 266 -0.79 -0.44 -0.47
C ASN A 266 -0.63 -1.40 0.72
N GLY A 267 -1.73 -1.88 1.25
CA GLY A 267 -1.77 -2.70 2.45
C GLY A 267 -2.20 -4.14 2.20
N LEU A 268 -1.87 -4.97 3.18
CA LEU A 268 -2.29 -6.36 3.32
C LEU A 268 -3.06 -6.51 4.63
N ALA A 269 -4.17 -7.22 4.60
CA ALA A 269 -4.97 -7.51 5.77
C ALA A 269 -5.28 -9.00 5.85
N LEU A 270 -5.25 -9.54 7.08
CA LEU A 270 -5.69 -10.89 7.38
C LEU A 270 -7.23 -10.90 7.40
N VAL A 271 -7.84 -11.73 6.58
CA VAL A 271 -9.30 -11.82 6.52
C VAL A 271 -9.83 -12.52 7.77
N LYS A 272 -10.92 -12.00 8.33
CA LYS A 272 -11.58 -12.62 9.49
C LYS A 272 -12.11 -14.00 9.14
N GLY A 273 -11.74 -15.00 9.97
CA GLY A 273 -12.09 -16.38 9.70
C GLY A 273 -11.35 -17.00 8.50
N ALA A 274 -10.18 -16.50 8.18
CA ALA A 274 -9.32 -16.97 7.08
C ALA A 274 -9.21 -18.50 7.01
N PRO A 275 -9.62 -19.16 5.90
CA PRO A 275 -9.61 -20.63 5.79
C PRO A 275 -8.21 -21.23 5.89
N GLN A 276 -7.20 -20.53 5.41
CA GLN A 276 -5.78 -20.92 5.43
C GLN A 276 -4.97 -19.86 6.19
N ARG A 277 -5.32 -19.64 7.47
CA ARG A 277 -4.71 -18.58 8.29
C ARG A 277 -3.19 -18.66 8.30
N GLU A 278 -2.59 -19.83 8.55
CA GLU A 278 -1.13 -20.00 8.61
C GLU A 278 -0.45 -19.65 7.27
N LEU A 279 -1.01 -20.12 6.15
CA LEU A 279 -0.50 -19.75 4.83
C LEU A 279 -0.71 -18.26 4.53
N GLY A 280 -1.80 -17.68 5.02
CA GLY A 280 -2.07 -16.23 4.92
C GLY A 280 -1.02 -15.40 5.66
N LEU A 281 -0.64 -15.79 6.87
CA LEU A 281 0.42 -15.13 7.64
C LEU A 281 1.78 -15.27 6.94
N ALA A 282 2.11 -16.47 6.45
CA ALA A 282 3.33 -16.70 5.68
C ALA A 282 3.35 -15.88 4.37
N TRP A 283 2.20 -15.69 3.72
CA TRP A 283 2.08 -14.83 2.54
C TRP A 283 2.38 -13.37 2.86
N ILE A 284 1.82 -12.85 3.95
CA ILE A 284 2.11 -11.49 4.44
C ILE A 284 3.60 -11.37 4.74
N ASP A 285 4.18 -12.32 5.48
CA ASP A 285 5.59 -12.34 5.82
C ASP A 285 6.48 -12.32 4.57
N ARG A 286 6.15 -13.13 3.57
CA ARG A 286 6.87 -13.18 2.29
C ARG A 286 6.86 -11.82 1.57
N LEU A 287 5.71 -11.14 1.52
CA LEU A 287 5.60 -9.83 0.87
C LEU A 287 6.33 -8.72 1.63
N LEU A 288 6.59 -8.92 2.91
CA LEU A 288 7.39 -8.02 3.75
C LEU A 288 8.87 -8.38 3.78
N SER A 289 9.31 -9.47 3.15
CA SER A 289 10.73 -9.83 3.14
C SER A 289 11.53 -8.77 2.36
N PRO A 290 12.76 -8.44 2.81
CA PRO A 290 13.60 -7.43 2.15
C PRO A 290 13.83 -7.71 0.66
N GLU A 291 13.95 -8.98 0.28
CA GLU A 291 14.11 -9.39 -1.12
C GLU A 291 12.90 -9.01 -1.97
N VAL A 292 11.69 -9.33 -1.52
CA VAL A 292 10.45 -9.01 -2.25
C VAL A 292 10.19 -7.52 -2.23
N GLN A 293 10.44 -6.84 -1.12
CA GLN A 293 10.32 -5.40 -0.99
C GLN A 293 11.25 -4.66 -1.96
N LYS A 294 12.51 -5.11 -2.09
CA LYS A 294 13.46 -4.56 -3.07
C LYS A 294 12.96 -4.74 -4.50
N MET A 295 12.60 -5.97 -4.84
CA MET A 295 12.11 -6.30 -6.20
C MET A 295 10.89 -5.46 -6.58
N LEU A 296 9.92 -5.33 -5.68
CA LEU A 296 8.72 -4.52 -5.93
C LEU A 296 9.06 -3.03 -6.07
N ALA A 297 9.92 -2.50 -5.21
CA ALA A 297 10.31 -1.10 -5.22
C ALA A 297 11.04 -0.71 -6.52
N GLU A 298 12.01 -1.51 -6.96
CA GLU A 298 12.77 -1.25 -8.19
C GLU A 298 11.92 -1.33 -9.46
N ALA A 299 10.94 -2.24 -9.46
CA ALA A 299 10.07 -2.44 -10.62
C ALA A 299 8.93 -1.42 -10.71
N THR A 300 8.41 -0.97 -9.57
CA THR A 300 7.20 -0.12 -9.54
C THR A 300 7.47 1.33 -9.10
N LEU A 301 8.70 1.63 -8.69
CA LEU A 301 9.10 2.93 -8.13
C LEU A 301 8.20 3.37 -6.98
N SER A 302 7.81 2.40 -6.15
CA SER A 302 7.10 2.60 -4.89
C SER A 302 8.00 2.13 -3.76
N ALA A 303 8.18 2.95 -2.73
CA ALA A 303 9.12 2.67 -1.65
C ALA A 303 8.72 1.43 -0.84
N PRO A 304 9.70 0.70 -0.27
CA PRO A 304 9.42 -0.38 0.67
C PRO A 304 8.87 0.18 1.97
N THR A 305 8.20 -0.68 2.72
CA THR A 305 7.66 -0.36 4.04
C THR A 305 8.50 -0.91 5.18
N VAL A 306 9.56 -1.64 4.85
CA VAL A 306 10.49 -2.25 5.80
C VAL A 306 11.85 -1.55 5.76
N ASN A 307 12.54 -1.50 6.88
CA ASN A 307 13.91 -1.02 6.95
C ASN A 307 14.91 -2.08 6.44
N GLY A 308 16.17 -1.66 6.25
CA GLY A 308 17.27 -2.55 5.89
C GLY A 308 17.25 -3.04 4.44
N VAL A 309 16.49 -2.43 3.55
CA VAL A 309 16.56 -2.69 2.11
C VAL A 309 17.63 -1.80 1.48
N GLU A 310 18.55 -2.39 0.76
CA GLU A 310 19.62 -1.65 0.08
C GLU A 310 19.26 -1.37 -1.38
N PHE A 311 19.40 -0.11 -1.78
CA PHE A 311 19.19 0.37 -3.15
C PHE A 311 20.42 1.09 -3.70
N SER A 312 20.50 1.17 -5.02
CA SER A 312 21.46 2.07 -5.67
C SER A 312 21.01 3.54 -5.53
N ASP A 313 21.96 4.47 -5.60
CA ASP A 313 21.67 5.91 -5.61
C ASP A 313 20.69 6.31 -6.71
N ASP A 314 20.70 5.60 -7.84
CA ASP A 314 19.76 5.86 -8.94
C ASP A 314 18.33 5.46 -8.60
N SER A 315 18.14 4.35 -7.89
CA SER A 315 16.83 3.93 -7.40
C SER A 315 16.30 4.85 -6.31
N LEU A 316 17.17 5.29 -5.38
CA LEU A 316 16.80 6.16 -4.26
C LEU A 316 16.21 7.50 -4.70
N LYS A 317 16.59 8.01 -5.88
CA LYS A 317 16.00 9.26 -6.43
C LYS A 317 14.48 9.20 -6.61
N TYR A 318 13.92 8.02 -6.73
CA TYR A 318 12.50 7.79 -7.03
C TYR A 318 11.71 7.23 -5.86
N LEU A 319 12.36 6.99 -4.71
CA LEU A 319 11.76 6.33 -3.55
C LEU A 319 11.77 7.25 -2.34
N ALA A 320 10.67 7.34 -1.61
CA ALA A 320 10.68 7.93 -0.27
C ALA A 320 11.30 6.93 0.72
N TYR A 321 12.61 6.81 0.67
CA TYR A 321 13.40 5.86 1.45
C TYR A 321 14.87 6.34 1.49
N PRO A 322 15.61 6.20 2.57
CA PRO A 322 15.19 5.67 3.88
C PRO A 322 14.33 6.62 4.73
N GLN A 323 14.23 6.40 6.03
CA GLN A 323 13.34 7.16 6.92
C GLN A 323 13.63 8.67 6.92
N GLU A 324 14.90 9.07 6.84
CA GLU A 324 15.34 10.45 6.80
C GLU A 324 14.70 11.20 5.61
N GLN A 325 14.62 10.57 4.46
CA GLN A 325 13.96 11.17 3.29
C GLN A 325 12.45 11.30 3.47
N MET A 326 11.83 10.37 4.20
CA MET A 326 10.40 10.48 4.54
C MET A 326 10.15 11.70 5.46
N GLU A 327 11.06 11.97 6.37
CA GLU A 327 11.01 13.13 7.29
C GLU A 327 11.23 14.44 6.52
N GLU A 328 12.22 14.49 5.62
CA GLU A 328 12.48 15.66 4.77
C GLU A 328 11.28 16.03 3.89
N LEU A 329 10.54 15.03 3.38
CA LEU A 329 9.33 15.22 2.59
C LEU A 329 8.12 15.63 3.44
N ASN A 330 8.25 15.68 4.76
CA ASN A 330 7.14 15.92 5.69
C ASN A 330 5.90 15.07 5.32
N LEU A 331 6.12 13.74 5.16
CA LEU A 331 5.11 12.82 4.66
C LEU A 331 3.91 12.74 5.59
N PHE A 332 2.73 12.94 5.02
CA PHE A 332 1.45 12.92 5.70
C PHE A 332 0.55 11.81 5.15
N THR A 333 -0.02 11.02 6.04
CA THR A 333 -1.06 10.03 5.69
C THR A 333 -2.42 10.61 6.06
N PRO A 334 -3.35 10.80 5.10
CA PRO A 334 -4.68 11.34 5.38
C PRO A 334 -5.49 10.44 6.32
N ASP A 335 -6.30 11.05 7.17
CA ASP A 335 -7.28 10.34 8.00
C ASP A 335 -8.50 9.92 7.17
N TRP A 336 -8.39 8.77 6.53
CA TRP A 336 -9.46 8.25 5.69
C TRP A 336 -10.73 7.90 6.49
N ASN A 337 -10.64 7.62 7.79
CA ASN A 337 -11.82 7.42 8.64
C ASN A 337 -12.65 8.71 8.74
N TYR A 338 -11.99 9.86 8.81
CA TYR A 338 -12.65 11.17 8.78
C TYR A 338 -13.16 11.54 7.39
N ILE A 339 -12.37 11.26 6.35
CA ILE A 339 -12.61 11.70 4.97
C ILE A 339 -13.73 10.91 4.30
N ILE A 340 -13.73 9.57 4.39
CA ILE A 340 -14.63 8.71 3.63
C ILE A 340 -16.12 9.03 3.85
N PRO A 341 -16.61 9.22 5.08
CA PRO A 341 -18.03 9.56 5.29
C PRO A 341 -18.44 10.90 4.67
N ARG A 342 -17.48 11.79 4.41
CA ARG A 342 -17.71 13.15 3.86
C ARG A 342 -17.53 13.23 2.36
N ARG A 343 -16.90 12.21 1.77
CA ARG A 343 -16.44 12.23 0.38
C ARG A 343 -17.56 12.48 -0.63
N ALA A 344 -18.75 11.94 -0.43
CA ALA A 344 -19.87 12.16 -1.34
C ALA A 344 -20.28 13.65 -1.42
N ALA A 345 -20.41 14.29 -0.27
CA ALA A 345 -20.74 15.73 -0.21
C ALA A 345 -19.60 16.60 -0.76
N TRP A 346 -18.36 16.21 -0.51
CA TRP A 346 -17.20 16.93 -1.06
C TRP A 346 -17.08 16.79 -2.57
N LEU A 347 -17.42 15.64 -3.13
CA LEU A 347 -17.49 15.42 -4.59
C LEU A 347 -18.51 16.34 -5.25
N GLU A 348 -19.70 16.47 -4.66
CA GLU A 348 -20.75 17.38 -5.15
C GLU A 348 -20.28 18.86 -5.08
N LYS A 349 -19.70 19.25 -3.95
CA LYS A 349 -19.18 20.62 -3.74
C LYS A 349 -18.02 20.92 -4.70
N TYR A 350 -17.12 19.95 -4.96
CA TYR A 350 -16.05 20.10 -5.92
C TYR A 350 -16.57 20.33 -7.33
N ASN A 351 -17.55 19.54 -7.78
CA ASN A 351 -18.18 19.72 -9.08
C ASN A 351 -18.80 21.11 -9.21
N THR A 352 -19.52 21.58 -8.18
CA THR A 352 -20.09 22.92 -8.15
C THR A 352 -19.00 24.01 -8.15
N THR A 353 -17.88 23.77 -7.48
CA THR A 353 -16.77 24.73 -7.42
C THR A 353 -16.13 24.92 -8.79
N PHE A 354 -15.99 23.88 -9.60
CA PHE A 354 -15.28 23.92 -10.88
C PHE A 354 -16.17 23.85 -12.13
N SER A 355 -17.50 23.88 -11.97
CA SER A 355 -18.47 23.99 -13.07
C SER A 355 -18.49 25.39 -13.71
#